data_885f552755ca0f5c3ce01e0922370313
#
_entry.id   885f552755ca0f5c3ce01e0922370313
#
_cell.length_a   1.000
_cell.length_b   1.000
_cell.length_c   1.000
_cell.angle_alpha   90.00
_cell.angle_beta   90.00
_cell.angle_gamma   90.00
#
_symmetry.space_group_name_H-M   'P 1'
#
loop_
_entity.id
_entity.type
_entity.pdbx_description
1 polymer ?
#
loop_
_entity_poly.entity_id
_entity_poly.type
_entity_poly.pdbx_seq_one_letter_code
_entity_poly.pdbx_strand_id
1 'polypeptide(L)'
;RSSAASDVYKRQVTDFCADDSAVHRCIHAVVHLIADHADRIGVPARFCAAKLIEGGDDLAQSLALDENERELLEHCIVQMENETGLDRNAALADMRYTFIEGVVAASVVKCHESKEHARSMKIDRILTGKYTALPMFLVVMFLTFYLTFNVIGQWLSDLLQLGIDALTGVVDAALTA
;
A
#
# COMPACT_ATOMS: atom_id res chain seq x y z
N ARG A 1 -35.23 -20.25 -9.26
CA ARG A 1 -33.78 -20.13 -8.92
C ARG A 1 -33.13 -18.85 -9.46
N SER A 2 -33.87 -17.96 -10.11
CA SER A 2 -33.34 -16.71 -10.71
C SER A 2 -33.46 -15.46 -9.81
N SER A 3 -34.14 -15.56 -8.66
CA SER A 3 -34.45 -14.37 -7.82
C SER A 3 -33.26 -13.85 -7.04
N ALA A 4 -32.39 -14.74 -6.54
CA ALA A 4 -31.25 -14.35 -5.71
C ALA A 4 -30.16 -13.59 -6.51
N ALA A 5 -29.93 -13.95 -7.76
CA ALA A 5 -28.99 -13.25 -8.63
C ALA A 5 -29.48 -11.85 -9.00
N SER A 6 -30.81 -11.69 -9.21
CA SER A 6 -31.43 -10.40 -9.48
C SER A 6 -31.36 -9.43 -8.29
N ASP A 7 -31.42 -9.95 -7.04
CA ASP A 7 -31.33 -9.11 -5.83
C ASP A 7 -29.90 -8.60 -5.56
N VAL A 8 -28.87 -9.36 -5.96
CA VAL A 8 -27.48 -8.92 -5.85
C VAL A 8 -27.23 -7.72 -6.76
N TYR A 9 -27.76 -7.74 -7.99
CA TYR A 9 -27.61 -6.61 -8.92
C TYR A 9 -28.39 -5.36 -8.49
N LYS A 10 -29.51 -5.52 -7.78
CA LYS A 10 -30.29 -4.39 -7.27
C LYS A 10 -29.64 -3.65 -6.09
N ARG A 11 -28.61 -4.22 -5.44
CA ARG A 11 -27.85 -3.62 -4.37
C ARG A 11 -26.50 -3.05 -4.80
N GLN A 12 -26.33 -2.82 -6.10
CA GLN A 12 -25.11 -2.14 -6.55
C GLN A 12 -25.13 -0.70 -6.03
N VAL A 13 -24.04 -0.34 -5.37
CA VAL A 13 -23.81 1.05 -4.96
C VAL A 13 -23.54 1.85 -6.22
N THR A 14 -24.42 2.77 -6.54
CA THR A 14 -24.31 3.65 -7.69
C THR A 14 -23.58 4.95 -7.35
N ASP A 15 -23.52 5.29 -6.07
CA ASP A 15 -22.88 6.49 -5.56
C ASP A 15 -21.63 6.16 -4.72
N PHE A 16 -20.47 6.55 -5.24
CA PHE A 16 -19.18 6.33 -4.62
C PHE A 16 -18.63 7.56 -3.88
N CYS A 17 -19.31 8.67 -3.93
CA CYS A 17 -18.90 9.93 -3.33
C CYS A 17 -19.89 10.38 -2.24
N ALA A 18 -19.39 11.10 -1.25
CA ALA A 18 -20.23 11.77 -0.27
C ALA A 18 -21.06 12.83 -0.97
N ASP A 19 -22.35 12.93 -0.64
CA ASP A 19 -23.34 13.79 -1.32
C ASP A 19 -22.96 15.28 -1.35
N ASP A 20 -22.08 15.75 -0.48
CA ASP A 20 -21.66 17.16 -0.40
C ASP A 20 -20.19 17.40 -0.80
N SER A 21 -19.52 16.41 -1.39
CA SER A 21 -18.13 16.60 -1.85
C SER A 21 -18.06 17.43 -3.14
N ALA A 22 -16.96 18.18 -3.32
CA ALA A 22 -16.69 18.93 -4.55
C ALA A 22 -16.71 18.02 -5.79
N VAL A 23 -16.14 16.81 -5.65
CA VAL A 23 -16.14 15.79 -6.70
C VAL A 23 -17.54 15.33 -7.04
N HIS A 24 -18.41 15.11 -6.03
CA HIS A 24 -19.82 14.74 -6.27
C HIS A 24 -20.55 15.82 -7.05
N ARG A 25 -20.43 17.09 -6.63
CA ARG A 25 -21.06 18.21 -7.34
C ARG A 25 -20.60 18.33 -8.78
N CYS A 26 -19.30 18.18 -9.03
CA CYS A 26 -18.73 18.17 -10.38
C CYS A 26 -19.29 17.03 -11.22
N ILE A 27 -19.22 15.79 -10.74
CA ILE A 27 -19.77 14.61 -11.47
C ILE A 27 -21.27 14.81 -11.77
N HIS A 28 -22.03 15.28 -10.79
CA HIS A 28 -23.47 15.49 -10.93
C HIS A 28 -23.80 16.56 -11.95
N ALA A 29 -23.09 17.70 -11.94
CA ALA A 29 -23.24 18.76 -12.93
C ALA A 29 -22.93 18.25 -14.35
N VAL A 30 -21.82 17.51 -14.50
CA VAL A 30 -21.44 16.93 -15.80
C VAL A 30 -22.44 15.88 -16.26
N VAL A 31 -22.97 15.03 -15.37
CA VAL A 31 -24.03 14.06 -15.70
C VAL A 31 -25.24 14.76 -16.29
N HIS A 32 -25.70 15.86 -15.68
CA HIS A 32 -26.83 16.63 -16.21
C HIS A 32 -26.51 17.27 -17.55
N LEU A 33 -25.30 17.75 -17.75
CA LEU A 33 -24.86 18.37 -19.00
C LEU A 33 -24.88 17.38 -20.17
N ILE A 34 -24.51 16.11 -19.93
CA ILE A 34 -24.31 15.12 -20.99
C ILE A 34 -25.42 14.06 -21.07
N ALA A 35 -26.47 14.14 -20.25
CA ALA A 35 -27.49 13.09 -20.14
C ALA A 35 -28.06 12.69 -21.51
N ASP A 36 -28.50 13.66 -22.31
CA ASP A 36 -29.10 13.42 -23.64
C ASP A 36 -28.09 12.83 -24.65
N HIS A 37 -26.82 13.19 -24.51
CA HIS A 37 -25.75 12.68 -25.36
C HIS A 37 -25.40 11.24 -25.00
N ALA A 38 -25.33 10.92 -23.71
CA ALA A 38 -25.05 9.59 -23.19
C ALA A 38 -26.17 8.60 -23.56
N ASP A 39 -27.42 9.02 -23.46
CA ASP A 39 -28.59 8.21 -23.85
C ASP A 39 -28.56 7.87 -25.35
N ARG A 40 -28.13 8.79 -26.20
CA ARG A 40 -28.00 8.56 -27.65
C ARG A 40 -26.99 7.45 -28.00
N ILE A 41 -25.89 7.36 -27.25
CA ILE A 41 -24.85 6.33 -27.48
C ILE A 41 -25.09 5.08 -26.64
N GLY A 42 -26.12 5.06 -25.77
CA GLY A 42 -26.45 3.91 -24.91
C GLY A 42 -25.45 3.60 -23.82
N VAL A 43 -24.67 4.59 -23.35
CA VAL A 43 -23.67 4.46 -22.30
C VAL A 43 -24.17 5.18 -21.04
N PRO A 44 -23.96 4.61 -19.83
CA PRO A 44 -24.40 5.27 -18.59
C PRO A 44 -23.77 6.66 -18.43
N ALA A 45 -24.61 7.70 -18.25
CA ALA A 45 -24.16 9.09 -18.18
C ALA A 45 -23.10 9.33 -17.10
N ARG A 46 -23.21 8.63 -15.95
CA ARG A 46 -22.21 8.72 -14.87
C ARG A 46 -20.83 8.19 -15.25
N PHE A 47 -20.79 7.12 -16.05
CA PHE A 47 -19.53 6.61 -16.59
C PHE A 47 -18.91 7.62 -17.56
N CYS A 48 -19.73 8.17 -18.45
CA CYS A 48 -19.30 9.21 -19.39
C CYS A 48 -18.77 10.44 -18.66
N ALA A 49 -19.47 10.91 -17.62
CA ALA A 49 -19.05 12.05 -16.83
C ALA A 49 -17.68 11.81 -16.15
N ALA A 50 -17.51 10.68 -15.48
CA ALA A 50 -16.24 10.34 -14.86
C ALA A 50 -15.09 10.26 -15.87
N LYS A 51 -15.35 9.68 -17.06
CA LYS A 51 -14.35 9.59 -18.13
C LYS A 51 -14.01 10.93 -18.76
N LEU A 52 -14.97 11.82 -18.93
CA LEU A 52 -14.71 13.17 -19.43
C LEU A 52 -13.87 13.99 -18.43
N ILE A 53 -14.15 13.87 -17.14
CA ILE A 53 -13.36 14.54 -16.10
C ILE A 53 -11.93 13.99 -16.08
N GLU A 54 -11.72 12.68 -16.31
CA GLU A 54 -10.39 12.08 -16.44
C GLU A 54 -9.61 12.53 -17.69
N GLY A 55 -10.25 13.22 -18.65
CA GLY A 55 -9.62 13.67 -19.89
C GLY A 55 -9.77 12.68 -21.04
N GLY A 56 -10.90 12.00 -21.16
CA GLY A 56 -11.19 11.07 -22.25
C GLY A 56 -11.59 11.78 -23.55
N ASP A 57 -10.62 12.24 -24.33
CA ASP A 57 -10.85 12.97 -25.60
C ASP A 57 -11.65 12.15 -26.62
N ASP A 58 -11.42 10.85 -26.72
CA ASP A 58 -12.15 9.94 -27.61
C ASP A 58 -13.65 9.91 -27.29
N LEU A 59 -13.97 9.93 -26.00
CA LEU A 59 -15.35 9.95 -25.54
C LEU A 59 -16.02 11.32 -25.77
N ALA A 60 -15.27 12.41 -25.58
CA ALA A 60 -15.75 13.76 -25.85
C ALA A 60 -16.13 13.93 -27.34
N GLN A 61 -15.37 13.36 -28.24
CA GLN A 61 -15.68 13.32 -29.67
C GLN A 61 -16.89 12.46 -29.97
N SER A 62 -17.01 11.29 -29.33
CA SER A 62 -18.13 10.36 -29.52
C SER A 62 -19.46 10.93 -29.01
N LEU A 63 -19.43 11.74 -27.97
CA LEU A 63 -20.59 12.45 -27.42
C LEU A 63 -21.00 13.66 -28.27
N ALA A 64 -20.12 14.12 -29.19
CA ALA A 64 -20.35 15.29 -30.05
C ALA A 64 -20.75 16.54 -29.25
N LEU A 65 -20.03 16.81 -28.15
CA LEU A 65 -20.27 18.00 -27.33
C LEU A 65 -19.99 19.27 -28.12
N ASP A 66 -20.85 20.27 -27.96
CA ASP A 66 -20.62 21.60 -28.54
C ASP A 66 -19.55 22.40 -27.77
N GLU A 67 -19.14 23.56 -28.28
CA GLU A 67 -18.11 24.37 -27.66
C GLU A 67 -18.54 24.91 -26.29
N ASN A 68 -19.80 25.29 -26.13
CA ASN A 68 -20.34 25.79 -24.86
C ASN A 68 -20.36 24.66 -23.80
N GLU A 69 -20.74 23.46 -24.21
CA GLU A 69 -20.75 22.30 -23.31
C GLU A 69 -19.34 21.92 -22.83
N ARG A 70 -18.35 22.03 -23.72
CA ARG A 70 -16.92 21.82 -23.35
C ARG A 70 -16.42 22.88 -22.40
N GLU A 71 -16.78 24.14 -22.60
CA GLU A 71 -16.42 25.22 -21.71
C GLU A 71 -17.05 25.06 -20.31
N LEU A 72 -18.32 24.66 -20.25
CA LEU A 72 -19.00 24.35 -19.00
C LEU A 72 -18.38 23.12 -18.29
N LEU A 73 -18.02 22.10 -19.03
CA LEU A 73 -17.30 20.94 -18.49
C LEU A 73 -15.98 21.37 -17.82
N GLU A 74 -15.16 22.13 -18.55
CA GLU A 74 -13.88 22.58 -18.03
C GLU A 74 -14.05 23.53 -16.83
N HIS A 75 -15.09 24.38 -16.84
CA HIS A 75 -15.42 25.21 -15.70
C HIS A 75 -15.74 24.39 -14.43
N CYS A 76 -16.55 23.33 -14.56
CA CYS A 76 -16.87 22.45 -13.45
C CYS A 76 -15.61 21.72 -12.91
N ILE A 77 -14.70 21.33 -13.80
CA ILE A 77 -13.44 20.68 -13.43
C ILE A 77 -12.53 21.65 -12.67
N VAL A 78 -12.30 22.85 -13.22
CA VAL A 78 -11.47 23.88 -12.58
C VAL A 78 -12.03 24.27 -11.21
N GLN A 79 -13.36 24.38 -11.08
CA GLN A 79 -13.97 24.65 -9.79
C GLN A 79 -13.69 23.51 -8.78
N MET A 80 -13.82 22.27 -9.19
CA MET A 80 -13.51 21.09 -8.36
C MET A 80 -12.03 21.08 -7.93
N GLU A 81 -11.12 21.33 -8.87
CA GLU A 81 -9.66 21.41 -8.60
C GLU A 81 -9.33 22.51 -7.59
N ASN A 82 -9.94 23.69 -7.73
CA ASN A 82 -9.76 24.80 -6.80
C ASN A 82 -10.32 24.49 -5.39
N GLU A 83 -11.45 23.82 -5.30
CA GLU A 83 -12.06 23.47 -4.01
C GLU A 83 -11.32 22.33 -3.31
N THR A 84 -10.82 21.35 -4.05
CA THR A 84 -10.08 20.19 -3.48
C THR A 84 -8.60 20.48 -3.28
N GLY A 85 -8.03 21.41 -4.05
CA GLY A 85 -6.58 21.63 -4.10
C GLY A 85 -5.80 20.48 -4.78
N LEU A 86 -6.52 19.57 -5.46
CA LEU A 86 -5.98 18.41 -6.15
C LEU A 86 -6.24 18.51 -7.65
N ASP A 87 -5.36 17.92 -8.44
CA ASP A 87 -5.61 17.67 -9.86
C ASP A 87 -6.83 16.76 -10.07
N ARG A 88 -7.52 16.89 -11.20
CA ARG A 88 -8.74 16.16 -11.55
C ARG A 88 -8.63 14.64 -11.36
N ASN A 89 -7.50 14.05 -11.75
CA ASN A 89 -7.25 12.62 -11.59
C ASN A 89 -7.02 12.25 -10.13
N ALA A 90 -6.28 13.09 -9.39
CA ALA A 90 -6.03 12.90 -7.96
C ALA A 90 -7.33 13.02 -7.15
N ALA A 91 -8.18 14.00 -7.45
CA ALA A 91 -9.48 14.18 -6.79
C ALA A 91 -10.42 12.98 -6.99
N LEU A 92 -10.49 12.45 -8.22
CA LEU A 92 -11.26 11.24 -8.53
C LEU A 92 -10.69 9.99 -7.86
N ALA A 93 -9.35 9.88 -7.81
CA ALA A 93 -8.69 8.78 -7.12
C ALA A 93 -8.93 8.82 -5.61
N ASP A 94 -8.80 9.98 -4.99
CA ASP A 94 -9.07 10.20 -3.56
C ASP A 94 -10.51 9.81 -3.18
N MET A 95 -11.48 10.23 -3.96
CA MET A 95 -12.88 9.83 -3.81
C MET A 95 -13.04 8.30 -3.83
N ARG A 96 -12.41 7.61 -4.82
CA ARG A 96 -12.48 6.15 -4.95
C ARG A 96 -11.82 5.44 -3.76
N TYR A 97 -10.67 5.92 -3.32
CA TYR A 97 -9.95 5.34 -2.17
C TYR A 97 -10.71 5.55 -0.87
N THR A 98 -11.27 6.73 -0.64
CA THR A 98 -12.12 7.00 0.52
C THR A 98 -13.32 6.05 0.59
N PHE A 99 -13.97 5.81 -0.55
CA PHE A 99 -15.06 4.83 -0.62
C PHE A 99 -14.57 3.41 -0.30
N ILE A 100 -13.46 2.97 -0.91
CA ILE A 100 -12.88 1.65 -0.67
C ILE A 100 -12.49 1.49 0.81
N GLU A 101 -11.87 2.48 1.41
CA GLU A 101 -11.50 2.47 2.83
C GLU A 101 -12.74 2.33 3.73
N GLY A 102 -13.81 3.05 3.42
CA GLY A 102 -15.09 2.93 4.13
C GLY A 102 -15.68 1.52 4.04
N VAL A 103 -15.70 0.94 2.84
CA VAL A 103 -16.19 -0.43 2.62
C VAL A 103 -15.31 -1.45 3.32
N VAL A 104 -14.01 -1.31 3.24
CA VAL A 104 -13.04 -2.20 3.92
C VAL A 104 -13.19 -2.09 5.43
N ALA A 105 -13.32 -0.88 5.97
CA ALA A 105 -13.52 -0.67 7.41
C ALA A 105 -14.82 -1.30 7.92
N ALA A 106 -15.88 -1.29 7.10
CA ALA A 106 -17.18 -1.85 7.45
C ALA A 106 -17.27 -3.37 7.25
N SER A 107 -16.54 -3.93 6.29
CA SER A 107 -16.70 -5.33 5.86
C SER A 107 -15.53 -6.24 6.25
N VAL A 108 -14.33 -5.70 6.42
CA VAL A 108 -13.14 -6.48 6.75
C VAL A 108 -12.92 -6.52 8.25
N VAL A 109 -13.24 -7.65 8.86
CA VAL A 109 -12.78 -7.96 10.21
C VAL A 109 -11.31 -8.33 10.11
N LYS A 110 -10.41 -7.44 10.55
CA LYS A 110 -8.98 -7.76 10.63
C LYS A 110 -8.81 -9.04 11.43
N CYS A 111 -8.31 -10.06 10.78
CA CYS A 111 -7.96 -11.31 11.43
C CYS A 111 -7.02 -11.00 12.61
N HIS A 112 -7.28 -11.61 13.74
CA HIS A 112 -6.49 -11.42 14.97
C HIS A 112 -4.99 -11.54 14.60
N GLU A 113 -4.22 -10.49 14.84
CA GLU A 113 -2.77 -10.53 14.61
C GLU A 113 -2.20 -11.75 15.30
N SER A 114 -1.47 -12.58 14.56
CA SER A 114 -0.91 -13.79 15.15
C SER A 114 -0.04 -13.40 16.36
N LYS A 115 -0.07 -14.21 17.42
CA LYS A 115 0.75 -13.96 18.63
C LYS A 115 2.23 -13.80 18.30
N GLU A 116 2.67 -14.39 17.21
CA GLU A 116 4.03 -14.27 16.67
C GLU A 116 4.32 -12.89 16.12
N HIS A 117 3.38 -12.29 15.36
CA HIS A 117 3.52 -10.93 14.85
C HIS A 117 3.57 -9.90 15.99
N ALA A 118 2.73 -10.08 17.02
CA ALA A 118 2.75 -9.23 18.21
C ALA A 118 4.06 -9.34 19.01
N ARG A 119 4.69 -10.51 19.04
CA ARG A 119 6.03 -10.72 19.64
C ARG A 119 7.11 -10.05 18.83
N SER A 120 7.09 -10.25 17.53
CA SER A 120 8.03 -9.66 16.57
C SER A 120 8.04 -8.14 16.67
N MET A 121 6.87 -7.51 16.69
CA MET A 121 6.71 -6.07 16.88
C MET A 121 7.24 -5.56 18.23
N LYS A 122 7.09 -6.33 19.30
CA LYS A 122 7.65 -5.95 20.61
C LYS A 122 9.17 -6.01 20.62
N ILE A 123 9.73 -7.05 20.03
CA ILE A 123 11.19 -7.22 19.92
C ILE A 123 11.76 -6.09 19.06
N ASP A 124 11.17 -5.84 17.91
CA ASP A 124 11.58 -4.78 17.00
C ASP A 124 11.54 -3.40 17.66
N ARG A 125 10.50 -3.09 18.44
CA ARG A 125 10.39 -1.84 19.20
C ARG A 125 11.51 -1.66 20.22
N ILE A 126 12.00 -2.76 20.83
CA ILE A 126 13.10 -2.72 21.79
C ILE A 126 14.42 -2.55 21.04
N LEU A 127 14.63 -3.27 19.94
CA LEU A 127 15.86 -3.20 19.16
C LEU A 127 16.02 -1.86 18.42
N THR A 128 14.93 -1.30 17.90
CA THR A 128 14.94 -0.11 17.04
C THR A 128 14.50 1.16 17.78
N GLY A 129 14.18 1.05 19.08
CA GLY A 129 13.72 2.19 19.89
C GLY A 129 14.79 3.28 20.00
N LYS A 130 14.38 4.56 19.87
CA LYS A 130 15.25 5.74 19.86
C LYS A 130 16.28 5.78 21.00
N TYR A 131 15.94 5.25 22.19
CA TYR A 131 16.81 5.23 23.37
C TYR A 131 17.37 3.85 23.69
N THR A 132 16.76 2.77 23.18
CA THR A 132 17.13 1.38 23.47
C THR A 132 18.04 0.78 22.40
N ALA A 133 18.04 1.31 21.19
CA ALA A 133 18.88 0.82 20.10
C ALA A 133 20.38 0.89 20.43
N LEU A 134 20.85 2.01 20.99
CA LEU A 134 22.26 2.23 21.28
C LEU A 134 22.79 1.31 22.39
N PRO A 135 22.14 1.19 23.58
CA PRO A 135 22.59 0.24 24.59
C PRO A 135 22.45 -1.21 24.13
N MET A 136 21.41 -1.55 23.35
CA MET A 136 21.23 -2.89 22.81
C MET A 136 22.34 -3.25 21.81
N PHE A 137 22.73 -2.32 20.96
CA PHE A 137 23.87 -2.49 20.06
C PHE A 137 25.18 -2.78 20.85
N LEU A 138 25.43 -2.02 21.92
CA LEU A 138 26.62 -2.26 22.77
C LEU A 138 26.60 -3.65 23.42
N VAL A 139 25.45 -4.10 23.92
CA VAL A 139 25.29 -5.44 24.51
C VAL A 139 25.54 -6.52 23.45
N VAL A 140 24.98 -6.40 22.28
CA VAL A 140 25.20 -7.37 21.18
C VAL A 140 26.66 -7.38 20.75
N MET A 141 27.26 -6.21 20.60
CA MET A 141 28.67 -6.09 20.24
C MET A 141 29.59 -6.74 21.32
N PHE A 142 29.35 -6.42 22.60
CA PHE A 142 30.11 -7.02 23.71
C PHE A 142 29.92 -8.53 23.76
N LEU A 143 28.72 -9.03 23.60
CA LEU A 143 28.40 -10.46 23.58
C LEU A 143 29.10 -11.17 22.42
N THR A 144 29.11 -10.55 21.25
CA THR A 144 29.79 -11.09 20.06
C THR A 144 31.30 -11.18 20.31
N PHE A 145 31.91 -10.12 20.84
CA PHE A 145 33.35 -10.14 21.18
C PHE A 145 33.68 -11.18 22.25
N TYR A 146 32.87 -11.24 23.31
CA TYR A 146 33.03 -12.21 24.37
C TYR A 146 32.99 -13.66 23.85
N LEU A 147 31.97 -13.96 23.04
CA LEU A 147 31.78 -15.28 22.43
C LEU A 147 32.97 -15.63 21.51
N THR A 148 33.36 -14.68 20.68
CA THR A 148 34.46 -14.89 19.71
C THR A 148 35.81 -15.14 20.41
N PHE A 149 36.14 -14.35 21.41
CA PHE A 149 37.47 -14.47 22.04
C PHE A 149 37.53 -15.54 23.13
N ASN A 150 36.50 -15.65 23.98
CA ASN A 150 36.54 -16.62 25.08
C ASN A 150 36.10 -18.02 24.70
N VAL A 151 35.09 -18.15 23.86
CA VAL A 151 34.55 -19.46 23.50
C VAL A 151 35.24 -20.01 22.25
N ILE A 152 35.18 -19.28 21.16
CA ILE A 152 35.71 -19.75 19.87
C ILE A 152 37.26 -19.70 19.90
N GLY A 153 37.84 -18.62 20.43
CA GLY A 153 39.28 -18.45 20.50
C GLY A 153 39.97 -19.50 21.37
N GLN A 154 39.41 -19.80 22.55
CA GLN A 154 39.96 -20.86 23.42
C GLN A 154 39.81 -22.24 22.78
N TRP A 155 38.64 -22.56 22.27
CA TRP A 155 38.42 -23.84 21.63
C TRP A 155 39.33 -24.07 20.40
N LEU A 156 39.55 -23.03 19.60
CA LEU A 156 40.44 -23.08 18.44
C LEU A 156 41.92 -23.20 18.88
N SER A 157 42.30 -22.49 19.96
CA SER A 157 43.67 -22.58 20.54
C SER A 157 43.97 -23.98 21.07
N ASP A 158 43.05 -24.57 21.81
CA ASP A 158 43.17 -25.93 22.33
C ASP A 158 43.28 -26.99 21.22
N LEU A 159 42.45 -26.81 20.15
CA LEU A 159 42.52 -27.67 18.98
C LEU A 159 43.87 -27.57 18.26
N LEU A 160 44.39 -26.33 18.11
CA LEU A 160 45.68 -26.09 17.49
C LEU A 160 46.83 -26.68 18.33
N GLN A 161 46.75 -26.53 19.66
CA GLN A 161 47.73 -27.07 20.58
C GLN A 161 47.78 -28.60 20.54
N LEU A 162 46.62 -29.23 20.49
CA LEU A 162 46.54 -30.69 20.31
C LEU A 162 47.18 -31.13 18.97
N GLY A 163 47.00 -30.39 17.91
CA GLY A 163 47.66 -30.64 16.62
C GLY A 163 49.18 -30.49 16.66
N ILE A 164 49.68 -29.46 17.33
CA ILE A 164 51.12 -29.21 17.50
C ILE A 164 51.75 -30.30 18.37
N ASP A 165 51.12 -30.67 19.48
CA ASP A 165 51.61 -31.71 20.37
C ASP A 165 51.69 -33.07 19.67
N ALA A 166 50.69 -33.40 18.87
CA ALA A 166 50.70 -34.62 18.06
C ALA A 166 51.86 -34.62 17.04
N LEU A 167 52.09 -33.48 16.38
CA LEU A 167 53.17 -33.32 15.40
C LEU A 167 54.53 -33.41 16.05
N THR A 168 54.71 -32.78 17.22
CA THR A 168 55.94 -32.81 17.99
C THR A 168 56.25 -34.23 18.49
N GLY A 169 55.21 -34.97 18.95
CA GLY A 169 55.36 -36.36 19.35
C GLY A 169 55.79 -37.28 18.22
N VAL A 170 55.31 -37.05 17.00
CA VAL A 170 55.78 -37.84 15.83
C VAL A 170 57.24 -37.52 15.47
N VAL A 171 57.61 -36.25 15.53
CA VAL A 171 59.00 -35.83 15.26
C VAL A 171 59.97 -36.39 16.31
N ASP A 172 59.64 -36.32 17.60
CA ASP A 172 60.46 -36.90 18.68
C ASP A 172 60.59 -38.40 18.54
N ALA A 173 59.53 -39.11 18.22
CA ALA A 173 59.61 -40.55 17.96
C ALA A 173 60.49 -40.89 16.76
N ALA A 174 60.49 -40.06 15.73
CA ALA A 174 61.32 -40.26 14.53
C ALA A 174 62.84 -39.93 14.78
N LEU A 175 63.14 -39.04 15.75
CA LEU A 175 64.49 -38.65 16.07
C LEU A 175 65.18 -39.65 17.08
N THR A 176 64.38 -40.36 17.88
CA THR A 176 64.80 -41.31 18.89
C THR A 176 64.85 -42.75 18.40
N ALA A 177 64.43 -43.03 17.22
CA ALA A 177 64.49 -44.31 16.51
C ALA A 177 65.75 -44.38 15.63
#